data_60f1cd3eacb8343fe9e41006adf80132
#
_entry.id   60f1cd3eacb8343fe9e41006adf80132
#
_cell.length_a   1.000
_cell.length_b   1.000
_cell.length_c   1.000
_cell.angle_alpha   90.00
_cell.angle_beta   90.00
_cell.angle_gamma   90.00
#
_symmetry.space_group_name_H-M   'P 1'
#
loop_
_entity.id
_entity.type
_entity.pdbx_description
1 polymer ?
#
loop_
_entity_poly.entity_id
_entity_poly.type
_entity_poly.pdbx_seq_one_letter_code
_entity_poly.pdbx_strand_id
1 'polypeptide(L)'
;MLLKKILKQTMKELKRQLRKQIREEKKLHTADVLKEHSSILLKQIEEHQRFIAARTILMYHSLSDEVQTHAFVEKWHTSKKILLPIVQGDILILRHYKGKEFMQVGAFGIEEPVGNEFTDYDEIELGIIPGIAFDRQGNRLGRGKGYYDKLLPLLHTYNIGICYRFQALEEIPAEPFDRSMDEVWTEEGRWNKINEK
;
A
#
# COMPACT_ATOMS: atom_id res chain seq x y z
N MET A 1 -2.47 20.50 27.28
CA MET A 1 -1.55 19.34 27.14
C MET A 1 -2.26 18.01 27.41
N LEU A 2 -3.02 17.87 28.50
CA LEU A 2 -3.71 16.63 28.88
C LEU A 2 -4.74 16.16 27.83
N LEU A 3 -5.59 17.05 27.31
CA LEU A 3 -6.62 16.72 26.33
C LEU A 3 -6.05 16.14 25.04
N LYS A 4 -4.94 16.71 24.52
CA LYS A 4 -4.23 16.19 23.34
C LYS A 4 -3.68 14.76 23.57
N LYS A 5 -3.20 14.48 24.80
CA LYS A 5 -2.69 13.16 25.17
C LYS A 5 -3.82 12.12 25.22
N ILE A 6 -4.98 12.49 25.79
CA ILE A 6 -6.17 11.63 25.86
C ILE A 6 -6.68 11.33 24.45
N LEU A 7 -6.85 12.35 23.60
CA LEU A 7 -7.30 12.18 22.22
C LEU A 7 -6.36 11.26 21.43
N LYS A 8 -5.04 11.45 21.53
CA LYS A 8 -4.04 10.60 20.86
C LYS A 8 -4.11 9.14 21.35
N GLN A 9 -4.34 8.92 22.64
CA GLN A 9 -4.49 7.58 23.21
C GLN A 9 -5.78 6.90 22.72
N THR A 10 -6.88 7.64 22.60
CA THR A 10 -8.16 7.18 22.06
C THR A 10 -8.02 6.82 20.57
N MET A 11 -7.36 7.65 19.77
CA MET A 11 -7.10 7.38 18.35
C MET A 11 -6.26 6.11 18.14
N LYS A 12 -5.21 5.94 18.92
CA LYS A 12 -4.37 4.73 18.86
C LYS A 12 -5.17 3.47 19.19
N GLU A 13 -6.05 3.54 20.17
CA GLU A 13 -6.90 2.42 20.59
C GLU A 13 -7.93 2.10 19.48
N LEU A 14 -8.59 3.09 18.92
CA LEU A 14 -9.52 2.92 17.79
C LEU A 14 -8.82 2.27 16.59
N LYS A 15 -7.64 2.78 16.18
CA LYS A 15 -6.84 2.17 15.11
C LYS A 15 -6.46 0.71 15.42
N ARG A 16 -6.20 0.37 16.70
CA ARG A 16 -5.89 -1.00 17.14
C ARG A 16 -7.10 -1.92 17.02
N GLN A 17 -8.26 -1.46 17.46
CA GLN A 17 -9.53 -2.22 17.39
C GLN A 17 -9.91 -2.47 15.94
N LEU A 18 -9.80 -1.46 15.08
CA LEU A 18 -10.09 -1.57 13.66
C LEU A 18 -9.18 -2.59 12.94
N ARG A 19 -7.86 -2.59 13.26
CA ARG A 19 -6.94 -3.64 12.73
C ARG A 19 -7.35 -5.03 13.16
N LYS A 20 -7.85 -5.20 14.39
CA LYS A 20 -8.35 -6.48 14.88
C LYS A 20 -9.60 -6.91 14.13
N GLN A 21 -10.56 -6.01 13.97
CA GLN A 21 -11.80 -6.27 13.23
C GLN A 21 -11.51 -6.72 11.79
N ILE A 22 -10.69 -5.98 11.05
CA ILE A 22 -10.31 -6.34 9.67
C ILE A 22 -9.60 -7.70 9.61
N ARG A 23 -8.77 -8.03 10.59
CA ARG A 23 -8.12 -9.34 10.65
C ARG A 23 -9.12 -10.48 10.87
N GLU A 24 -10.13 -10.28 11.70
CA GLU A 24 -11.18 -11.29 11.89
C GLU A 24 -12.05 -11.42 10.63
N GLU A 25 -12.44 -10.30 10.01
CA GLU A 25 -13.18 -10.31 8.75
C GLU A 25 -12.44 -11.08 7.65
N LYS A 26 -11.15 -10.88 7.54
CA LYS A 26 -10.32 -11.59 6.56
C LYS A 26 -10.38 -13.11 6.69
N LYS A 27 -10.50 -13.64 7.91
CA LYS A 27 -10.58 -15.10 8.14
C LYS A 27 -11.83 -15.74 7.53
N LEU A 28 -12.85 -14.94 7.19
CA LEU A 28 -14.05 -15.40 6.51
C LEU A 28 -13.85 -15.69 5.02
N HIS A 29 -12.70 -15.25 4.47
CA HIS A 29 -12.36 -15.41 3.05
C HIS A 29 -11.30 -16.50 2.87
N THR A 30 -11.53 -17.43 1.93
CA THR A 30 -10.55 -18.45 1.58
C THR A 30 -9.38 -17.87 0.79
N ALA A 31 -8.24 -18.55 0.78
CA ALA A 31 -7.07 -18.13 0.02
C ALA A 31 -7.37 -18.00 -1.50
N ASP A 32 -8.19 -18.90 -2.03
CA ASP A 32 -8.57 -18.89 -3.45
C ASP A 32 -9.43 -17.67 -3.80
N VAL A 33 -10.41 -17.31 -2.96
CA VAL A 33 -11.22 -16.09 -3.11
C VAL A 33 -10.33 -14.85 -3.07
N LEU A 34 -9.41 -14.75 -2.11
CA LEU A 34 -8.50 -13.60 -2.02
C LEU A 34 -7.54 -13.52 -3.22
N LYS A 35 -7.12 -14.67 -3.77
CA LYS A 35 -6.32 -14.73 -4.99
C LYS A 35 -7.09 -14.25 -6.20
N GLU A 36 -8.35 -14.67 -6.35
CA GLU A 36 -9.25 -14.20 -7.41
C GLU A 36 -9.49 -12.70 -7.32
N HIS A 37 -9.84 -12.18 -6.13
CA HIS A 37 -10.03 -10.75 -5.89
C HIS A 37 -8.76 -9.95 -6.21
N SER A 38 -7.58 -10.46 -5.84
CA SER A 38 -6.30 -9.82 -6.21
C SER A 38 -6.14 -9.74 -7.73
N SER A 39 -6.47 -10.80 -8.45
CA SER A 39 -6.36 -10.85 -9.92
C SER A 39 -7.30 -9.86 -10.58
N ILE A 40 -8.56 -9.77 -10.13
CA ILE A 40 -9.55 -8.82 -10.64
C ILE A 40 -9.07 -7.39 -10.40
N LEU A 41 -8.68 -7.07 -9.17
CA LEU A 41 -8.21 -5.73 -8.80
C LEU A 41 -6.98 -5.32 -9.61
N LEU A 42 -5.96 -6.18 -9.70
CA LEU A 42 -4.73 -5.85 -10.41
C LEU A 42 -4.94 -5.72 -11.92
N LYS A 43 -5.91 -6.43 -12.50
CA LYS A 43 -6.31 -6.21 -13.89
C LYS A 43 -6.91 -4.82 -14.10
N GLN A 44 -7.72 -4.33 -13.17
CA GLN A 44 -8.24 -2.94 -13.23
C GLN A 44 -7.10 -1.91 -13.12
N ILE A 45 -6.08 -2.19 -12.28
CA ILE A 45 -4.89 -1.32 -12.18
C ILE A 45 -4.09 -1.33 -13.50
N GLU A 46 -3.96 -2.47 -14.18
CA GLU A 46 -3.30 -2.54 -15.51
C GLU A 46 -3.99 -1.65 -16.55
N GLU A 47 -5.30 -1.55 -16.50
CA GLU A 47 -6.13 -0.74 -17.42
C GLU A 47 -6.19 0.74 -17.00
N HIS A 48 -5.68 1.09 -15.82
CA HIS A 48 -5.71 2.45 -15.31
C HIS A 48 -4.75 3.38 -16.05
N GLN A 49 -5.23 4.56 -16.48
CA GLN A 49 -4.45 5.51 -17.29
C GLN A 49 -3.10 5.90 -16.64
N ARG A 50 -3.09 6.10 -15.32
CA ARG A 50 -1.85 6.41 -14.59
C ARG A 50 -0.85 5.26 -14.64
N PHE A 51 -1.32 4.00 -14.56
CA PHE A 51 -0.45 2.83 -14.66
C PHE A 51 0.11 2.69 -16.08
N ILE A 52 -0.74 2.86 -17.10
CA ILE A 52 -0.34 2.78 -18.51
C ILE A 52 0.78 3.80 -18.80
N ALA A 53 0.59 5.05 -18.37
CA ALA A 53 1.52 6.15 -18.62
C ALA A 53 2.82 6.06 -17.81
N ALA A 54 2.77 5.57 -16.58
CA ALA A 54 3.92 5.57 -15.67
C ALA A 54 5.03 4.62 -16.14
N ARG A 55 6.28 5.09 -16.04
CA ARG A 55 7.51 4.32 -16.30
C ARG A 55 8.15 3.82 -15.02
N THR A 56 8.17 4.66 -13.99
CA THR A 56 8.72 4.34 -12.65
C THR A 56 7.58 4.25 -11.65
N ILE A 57 7.40 3.07 -11.06
CA ILE A 57 6.27 2.76 -10.18
C ILE A 57 6.78 2.23 -8.85
N LEU A 58 6.35 2.86 -7.76
CA LEU A 58 6.47 2.28 -6.42
C LEU A 58 5.37 1.25 -6.22
N MET A 59 5.77 0.02 -5.94
CA MET A 59 4.88 -1.06 -5.56
C MET A 59 5.31 -1.67 -4.23
N TYR A 60 4.71 -2.77 -3.85
CA TYR A 60 5.12 -3.55 -2.68
C TYR A 60 5.15 -5.05 -3.03
N HIS A 61 6.01 -5.81 -2.37
CA HIS A 61 6.02 -7.25 -2.41
C HIS A 61 5.09 -7.75 -1.31
N SER A 62 3.92 -8.28 -1.69
CA SER A 62 2.81 -8.49 -0.77
C SER A 62 3.10 -9.53 0.31
N LEU A 63 2.67 -9.25 1.52
CA LEU A 63 2.55 -10.24 2.57
C LEU A 63 1.35 -11.16 2.29
N SER A 64 1.30 -12.29 2.97
CA SER A 64 0.22 -13.29 2.78
C SER A 64 -1.19 -12.76 3.11
N ASP A 65 -1.26 -11.63 3.81
CA ASP A 65 -2.51 -10.98 4.21
C ASP A 65 -2.83 -9.70 3.41
N GLU A 66 -2.13 -9.45 2.31
CA GLU A 66 -2.33 -8.29 1.41
C GLU A 66 -2.83 -8.74 0.03
N VAL A 67 -3.27 -7.78 -0.78
CA VAL A 67 -3.52 -8.02 -2.21
C VAL A 67 -2.25 -8.56 -2.84
N GLN A 68 -2.34 -9.70 -3.51
CA GLN A 68 -1.18 -10.47 -3.98
C GLN A 68 -0.54 -9.81 -5.21
N THR A 69 0.63 -9.17 -5.01
CA THR A 69 1.30 -8.39 -6.07
C THR A 69 2.46 -9.10 -6.74
N HIS A 70 2.93 -10.26 -6.25
CA HIS A 70 4.15 -10.92 -6.73
C HIS A 70 4.14 -11.19 -8.25
N ALA A 71 3.07 -11.83 -8.76
CA ALA A 71 2.95 -12.12 -10.19
C ALA A 71 2.82 -10.85 -11.03
N PHE A 72 2.22 -9.80 -10.48
CA PHE A 72 2.07 -8.51 -11.14
C PHE A 72 3.43 -7.78 -11.24
N VAL A 73 4.18 -7.73 -10.17
CA VAL A 73 5.54 -7.18 -10.14
C VAL A 73 6.44 -7.91 -11.14
N GLU A 74 6.40 -9.25 -11.14
CA GLU A 74 7.15 -10.08 -12.08
C GLU A 74 6.76 -9.85 -13.54
N LYS A 75 5.47 -9.68 -13.83
CA LYS A 75 4.97 -9.40 -15.18
C LYS A 75 5.50 -8.08 -15.73
N TRP A 76 5.57 -7.05 -14.90
CA TRP A 76 5.79 -5.69 -15.38
C TRP A 76 7.22 -5.16 -15.25
N HIS A 77 8.12 -5.84 -14.49
CA HIS A 77 9.47 -5.32 -14.22
C HIS A 77 10.36 -5.19 -15.46
N THR A 78 10.08 -5.90 -16.55
CA THR A 78 10.86 -5.80 -17.80
C THR A 78 10.47 -4.59 -18.63
N SER A 79 9.26 -4.06 -18.47
CA SER A 79 8.73 -2.93 -19.24
C SER A 79 8.58 -1.64 -18.45
N LYS A 80 8.62 -1.74 -17.11
CA LYS A 80 8.50 -0.61 -16.17
C LYS A 80 9.57 -0.74 -15.08
N LYS A 81 10.10 0.39 -14.60
CA LYS A 81 10.98 0.42 -13.43
C LYS A 81 10.12 0.25 -12.18
N ILE A 82 10.08 -0.97 -11.62
CA ILE A 82 9.36 -1.27 -10.38
C ILE A 82 10.29 -1.09 -9.19
N LEU A 83 9.86 -0.26 -8.24
CA LEU A 83 10.56 -0.03 -6.98
C LEU A 83 9.81 -0.74 -5.86
N LEU A 84 10.54 -1.45 -5.01
CA LEU A 84 9.99 -2.11 -3.83
C LEU A 84 10.59 -1.50 -2.55
N PRO A 85 9.75 -1.26 -1.51
CA PRO A 85 10.23 -0.77 -0.22
C PRO A 85 10.88 -1.88 0.58
N ILE A 86 11.96 -1.54 1.25
CA ILE A 86 12.74 -2.41 2.13
C ILE A 86 12.83 -1.78 3.50
N VAL A 87 12.70 -2.58 4.55
CA VAL A 87 12.84 -2.11 5.92
C VAL A 87 14.31 -1.93 6.27
N GLN A 88 14.71 -0.71 6.56
CA GLN A 88 16.03 -0.38 7.11
C GLN A 88 15.88 0.38 8.43
N GLY A 89 16.05 -0.33 9.53
CA GLY A 89 15.80 0.24 10.85
C GLY A 89 14.33 0.64 11.04
N ASP A 90 14.07 1.93 11.17
CA ASP A 90 12.72 2.49 11.40
C ASP A 90 12.14 3.24 10.19
N ILE A 91 12.76 3.10 9.02
CA ILE A 91 12.35 3.70 7.75
C ILE A 91 12.19 2.64 6.64
N LEU A 92 11.59 3.06 5.53
CA LEU A 92 11.65 2.35 4.25
C LEU A 92 12.67 3.02 3.34
N ILE A 93 13.54 2.23 2.73
CA ILE A 93 14.31 2.60 1.55
C ILE A 93 13.73 1.92 0.33
N LEU A 94 13.99 2.45 -0.85
CA LEU A 94 13.48 1.88 -2.10
C LEU A 94 14.61 1.22 -2.88
N ARG A 95 14.32 0.05 -3.50
CA ARG A 95 15.24 -0.60 -4.44
C ARG A 95 14.52 -1.03 -5.69
N HIS A 96 15.25 -1.03 -6.81
CA HIS A 96 14.74 -1.49 -8.09
C HIS A 96 14.58 -3.02 -8.07
N TYR A 97 13.38 -3.51 -8.36
CA TYR A 97 13.11 -4.92 -8.61
C TYR A 97 13.58 -5.31 -10.02
N LYS A 98 14.51 -6.25 -10.13
CA LYS A 98 15.12 -6.68 -11.40
C LYS A 98 14.79 -8.12 -11.78
N GLY A 99 13.86 -8.77 -11.07
CA GLY A 99 13.48 -10.16 -11.25
C GLY A 99 13.74 -10.99 -9.97
N LYS A 100 13.16 -12.17 -9.91
CA LYS A 100 13.24 -13.07 -8.74
C LYS A 100 14.65 -13.49 -8.39
N GLU A 101 15.53 -13.63 -9.39
CA GLU A 101 16.92 -14.00 -9.23
C GLU A 101 17.76 -12.95 -8.49
N PHE A 102 17.24 -11.71 -8.40
CA PHE A 102 17.84 -10.60 -7.67
C PHE A 102 17.16 -10.32 -6.34
N MET A 103 16.44 -11.29 -5.78
CA MET A 103 15.85 -11.22 -4.46
C MET A 103 16.67 -11.97 -3.43
N GLN A 104 16.65 -11.51 -2.18
CA GLN A 104 17.24 -12.18 -1.03
C GLN A 104 16.25 -12.15 0.15
N VAL A 105 16.37 -13.12 1.06
CA VAL A 105 15.59 -13.07 2.30
C VAL A 105 16.13 -11.94 3.19
N GLY A 106 15.29 -10.94 3.41
CA GLY A 106 15.59 -9.77 4.22
C GLY A 106 15.02 -9.85 5.63
N ALA A 107 14.76 -8.67 6.21
CA ALA A 107 14.16 -8.55 7.52
C ALA A 107 12.79 -9.25 7.59
N PHE A 108 12.51 -9.88 8.71
CA PHE A 108 11.24 -10.59 8.97
C PHE A 108 10.93 -11.77 8.03
N GLY A 109 11.93 -12.32 7.31
CA GLY A 109 11.73 -13.40 6.35
C GLY A 109 11.03 -12.97 5.06
N ILE A 110 10.97 -11.67 4.77
CA ILE A 110 10.41 -11.11 3.55
C ILE A 110 11.48 -11.09 2.46
N GLU A 111 11.12 -11.49 1.24
CA GLU A 111 12.01 -11.35 0.09
C GLU A 111 12.15 -9.87 -0.29
N GLU A 112 13.40 -9.40 -0.40
CA GLU A 112 13.77 -8.02 -0.68
C GLU A 112 14.71 -7.95 -1.88
N PRO A 113 14.57 -6.98 -2.81
CA PRO A 113 15.49 -6.84 -3.92
C PRO A 113 16.89 -6.47 -3.44
N VAL A 114 17.91 -7.07 -4.07
CA VAL A 114 19.32 -6.70 -3.86
C VAL A 114 19.67 -5.47 -4.70
N GLY A 115 20.72 -4.74 -4.30
CA GLY A 115 21.24 -3.59 -5.05
C GLY A 115 21.28 -2.31 -4.26
N ASN A 116 21.57 -1.22 -4.95
CA ASN A 116 21.68 0.10 -4.33
C ASN A 116 20.29 0.68 -4.00
N GLU A 117 20.27 1.53 -3.00
CA GLU A 117 19.11 2.34 -2.68
C GLU A 117 18.74 3.26 -3.87
N PHE A 118 17.47 3.37 -4.17
CA PHE A 118 16.94 4.33 -5.12
C PHE A 118 16.55 5.60 -4.37
N THR A 119 17.20 6.71 -4.70
CA THR A 119 17.08 7.98 -3.98
C THR A 119 16.42 9.10 -4.78
N ASP A 120 16.24 8.92 -6.09
CA ASP A 120 15.59 9.92 -6.95
C ASP A 120 14.06 9.75 -6.91
N TYR A 121 13.48 10.20 -5.80
CA TYR A 121 12.05 10.03 -5.56
C TYR A 121 11.17 10.83 -6.53
N ASP A 122 11.70 11.88 -7.17
CA ASP A 122 10.98 12.67 -8.16
C ASP A 122 10.76 11.91 -9.49
N GLU A 123 11.55 10.85 -9.76
CA GLU A 123 11.29 9.95 -10.88
C GLU A 123 10.07 9.03 -10.68
N ILE A 124 9.53 8.91 -9.47
CA ILE A 124 8.41 8.01 -9.18
C ILE A 124 7.10 8.66 -9.63
N GLU A 125 6.48 8.11 -10.66
CA GLU A 125 5.29 8.68 -11.29
C GLU A 125 3.98 8.14 -10.69
N LEU A 126 4.02 6.92 -10.14
CA LEU A 126 2.87 6.25 -9.54
C LEU A 126 3.27 5.45 -8.32
N GLY A 127 2.50 5.56 -7.23
CA GLY A 127 2.59 4.70 -6.06
C GLY A 127 1.37 3.78 -5.96
N ILE A 128 1.59 2.47 -5.90
CA ILE A 128 0.58 1.47 -5.55
C ILE A 128 0.82 1.07 -4.09
N ILE A 129 -0.04 1.52 -3.20
CA ILE A 129 0.21 1.57 -1.76
C ILE A 129 -0.66 0.56 -1.01
N PRO A 130 -0.06 -0.32 -0.17
CA PRO A 130 -0.81 -1.26 0.66
C PRO A 130 -1.38 -0.61 1.91
N GLY A 131 -2.46 -1.18 2.44
CA GLY A 131 -3.04 -0.80 3.73
C GLY A 131 -3.83 -1.94 4.36
N ILE A 132 -4.01 -1.86 5.68
CA ILE A 132 -4.95 -2.75 6.40
C ILE A 132 -6.38 -2.37 6.05
N ALA A 133 -6.64 -1.07 5.86
CA ALA A 133 -7.92 -0.53 5.40
C ALA A 133 -7.72 0.85 4.78
N PHE A 134 -8.70 1.27 3.98
CA PHE A 134 -8.81 2.62 3.43
C PHE A 134 -10.23 3.14 3.58
N ASP A 135 -10.41 4.47 3.59
CA ASP A 135 -11.73 5.08 3.65
C ASP A 135 -12.09 5.90 2.40
N ARG A 136 -13.30 6.49 2.43
CA ARG A 136 -13.83 7.31 1.33
C ARG A 136 -13.03 8.58 1.06
N GLN A 137 -12.26 9.05 2.02
CA GLN A 137 -11.41 10.23 1.90
C GLN A 137 -9.99 9.87 1.44
N GLY A 138 -9.71 8.56 1.25
CA GLY A 138 -8.39 8.07 0.89
C GLY A 138 -7.45 7.91 2.09
N ASN A 139 -7.95 8.08 3.33
CA ASN A 139 -7.13 7.83 4.50
C ASN A 139 -6.75 6.35 4.58
N ARG A 140 -5.54 6.08 5.07
CA ARG A 140 -4.95 4.75 5.12
C ARG A 140 -4.73 4.28 6.55
N LEU A 141 -5.18 3.08 6.88
CA LEU A 141 -4.79 2.38 8.09
C LEU A 141 -3.61 1.45 7.81
N GLY A 142 -2.42 1.84 8.23
CA GLY A 142 -1.22 0.99 8.15
C GLY A 142 -1.13 -0.03 9.29
N ARG A 143 -0.09 -0.86 9.25
CA ARG A 143 0.20 -1.91 10.25
C ARG A 143 0.64 -1.37 11.63
N GLY A 144 0.86 -0.06 11.76
CA GLY A 144 1.19 0.62 13.03
C GLY A 144 2.68 0.82 13.29
N LYS A 145 3.57 0.51 12.34
CA LYS A 145 5.01 0.81 12.43
C LYS A 145 5.37 2.21 11.91
N GLY A 146 4.46 2.89 11.21
CA GLY A 146 4.66 4.24 10.69
C GLY A 146 5.60 4.32 9.48
N TYR A 147 5.96 3.21 8.84
CA TYR A 147 6.88 3.19 7.71
C TYR A 147 6.41 4.03 6.53
N TYR A 148 5.19 3.76 6.04
CA TYR A 148 4.62 4.54 4.94
C TYR A 148 4.30 5.98 5.34
N ASP A 149 3.99 6.23 6.62
CA ASP A 149 3.70 7.57 7.14
C ASP A 149 4.98 8.46 7.11
N LYS A 150 6.17 7.84 7.13
CA LYS A 150 7.46 8.51 6.92
C LYS A 150 7.86 8.61 5.44
N LEU A 151 7.54 7.61 4.62
CA LEU A 151 7.92 7.57 3.21
C LEU A 151 7.03 8.47 2.34
N LEU A 152 5.71 8.38 2.47
CA LEU A 152 4.76 9.06 1.58
C LEU A 152 4.93 10.60 1.53
N PRO A 153 5.28 11.32 2.62
CA PRO A 153 5.55 12.75 2.56
C PRO A 153 6.76 13.13 1.70
N LEU A 154 7.69 12.19 1.45
CA LEU A 154 8.88 12.41 0.62
C LEU A 154 8.58 12.23 -0.88
N LEU A 155 7.41 11.69 -1.21
CA LEU A 155 7.02 11.37 -2.58
C LEU A 155 6.09 12.46 -3.13
N HIS A 156 6.36 12.90 -4.37
CA HIS A 156 5.50 13.82 -5.13
C HIS A 156 4.70 13.04 -6.19
N THR A 157 4.23 11.85 -5.84
CA THR A 157 3.60 10.87 -6.73
C THR A 157 2.08 10.89 -6.62
N TYR A 158 1.43 10.40 -7.66
CA TYR A 158 0.03 9.99 -7.59
C TYR A 158 -0.06 8.64 -6.90
N ASN A 159 -0.82 8.55 -5.80
CA ASN A 159 -0.87 7.36 -4.96
C ASN A 159 -2.23 6.66 -5.04
N ILE A 160 -2.22 5.41 -5.47
CA ILE A 160 -3.40 4.54 -5.50
C ILE A 160 -3.28 3.54 -4.35
N GLY A 161 -4.19 3.64 -3.38
CA GLY A 161 -4.35 2.62 -2.35
C GLY A 161 -5.09 1.42 -2.91
N ILE A 162 -4.61 0.20 -2.66
CA ILE A 162 -5.30 -1.02 -3.07
C ILE A 162 -5.60 -1.91 -1.87
N CYS A 163 -6.82 -2.46 -1.83
CA CYS A 163 -7.26 -3.34 -0.76
C CYS A 163 -8.45 -4.19 -1.22
N TYR A 164 -8.77 -5.25 -0.48
CA TYR A 164 -10.01 -5.99 -0.70
C TYR A 164 -11.24 -5.18 -0.26
N ARG A 165 -12.40 -5.44 -0.83
CA ARG A 165 -13.63 -4.71 -0.55
C ARG A 165 -13.97 -4.64 0.94
N PHE A 166 -13.76 -5.72 1.69
CA PHE A 166 -14.01 -5.74 3.15
C PHE A 166 -13.05 -4.85 3.95
N GLN A 167 -11.96 -4.38 3.36
CA GLN A 167 -10.99 -3.43 3.96
C GLN A 167 -11.33 -1.97 3.61
N ALA A 168 -12.30 -1.74 2.71
CA ALA A 168 -12.74 -0.42 2.28
C ALA A 168 -13.89 0.06 3.18
N LEU A 169 -13.61 1.05 4.01
CA LEU A 169 -14.48 1.55 5.08
C LEU A 169 -15.04 2.93 4.76
N GLU A 170 -16.11 3.34 5.43
CA GLU A 170 -16.66 4.68 5.26
C GLU A 170 -15.73 5.74 5.87
N GLU A 171 -15.13 5.45 7.05
CA GLU A 171 -14.26 6.39 7.76
C GLU A 171 -13.20 5.62 8.58
N ILE A 172 -11.98 6.15 8.59
CA ILE A 172 -10.87 5.69 9.41
C ILE A 172 -10.40 6.83 10.31
N PRO A 173 -10.08 6.56 11.60
CA PRO A 173 -9.45 7.55 12.45
C PRO A 173 -8.13 8.05 11.83
N ALA A 174 -8.13 9.28 11.30
CA ALA A 174 -6.99 9.92 10.65
C ALA A 174 -6.45 11.09 11.46
N GLU A 175 -5.14 11.34 11.37
CA GLU A 175 -4.50 12.51 11.94
C GLU A 175 -4.23 13.54 10.81
N PRO A 176 -4.19 14.84 11.10
CA PRO A 176 -4.08 15.88 10.07
C PRO A 176 -2.81 15.80 9.19
N PHE A 177 -1.81 15.05 9.63
CA PHE A 177 -0.55 14.83 8.91
C PHE A 177 -0.50 13.50 8.16
N ASP A 178 -1.53 12.64 8.29
CA ASP A 178 -1.63 11.41 7.52
C ASP A 178 -1.81 11.75 6.04
N ARG A 179 -0.98 11.16 5.15
CA ARG A 179 -1.09 11.35 3.71
C ARG A 179 -2.23 10.47 3.17
N SER A 180 -3.26 11.09 2.61
CA SER A 180 -4.33 10.37 1.92
C SER A 180 -3.90 9.90 0.53
N MET A 181 -4.52 8.84 0.05
CA MET A 181 -4.40 8.35 -1.32
C MET A 181 -5.23 9.24 -2.27
N ASP A 182 -4.75 9.42 -3.49
CA ASP A 182 -5.51 10.10 -4.55
C ASP A 182 -6.69 9.23 -4.99
N GLU A 183 -6.48 7.92 -5.06
CA GLU A 183 -7.53 6.93 -5.32
C GLU A 183 -7.41 5.72 -4.39
N VAL A 184 -8.53 5.05 -4.17
CA VAL A 184 -8.61 3.74 -3.49
C VAL A 184 -9.39 2.79 -4.40
N TRP A 185 -8.80 1.62 -4.65
CA TRP A 185 -9.38 0.60 -5.53
C TRP A 185 -9.54 -0.74 -4.81
N THR A 186 -10.63 -1.41 -5.12
CA THR A 186 -10.96 -2.77 -4.67
C THR A 186 -11.27 -3.64 -5.88
N GLU A 187 -11.49 -4.93 -5.69
CA GLU A 187 -11.97 -5.84 -6.75
C GLU A 187 -13.32 -5.42 -7.35
N GLU A 188 -14.10 -4.62 -6.62
CA GLU A 188 -15.38 -4.07 -7.10
C GLU A 188 -15.22 -2.73 -7.84
N GLY A 189 -13.99 -2.20 -7.96
CA GLY A 189 -13.70 -0.93 -8.61
C GLY A 189 -13.23 0.16 -7.64
N ARG A 190 -13.25 1.40 -8.11
CA ARG A 190 -12.85 2.57 -7.32
C ARG A 190 -13.79 2.80 -6.15
N TRP A 191 -13.22 2.91 -4.95
CA TRP A 191 -13.96 3.06 -3.70
C TRP A 191 -14.11 4.50 -3.23
N ASN A 192 -13.04 5.29 -3.23
CA ASN A 192 -13.07 6.64 -2.69
C ASN A 192 -13.84 7.63 -3.58
N LYS A 193 -14.35 8.70 -2.97
CA LYS A 193 -14.97 9.80 -3.72
C LYS A 193 -13.94 10.48 -4.60
N ILE A 194 -14.38 10.95 -5.79
CA ILE A 194 -13.56 11.83 -6.62
C ILE A 194 -13.52 13.17 -5.88
N ASN A 195 -12.35 13.54 -5.35
CA ASN A 195 -12.13 14.93 -4.95
C ASN A 195 -11.97 15.71 -6.25
N GLU A 196 -13.02 16.35 -6.72
CA GLU A 196 -12.92 17.41 -7.73
C GLU A 196 -12.05 18.52 -7.11
N LYS A 197 -10.79 18.58 -7.58
CA LYS A 197 -9.88 19.70 -7.28
C LYS A 197 -10.06 20.80 -8.30
#